data_f0b287e4cbb4ac3975f8e465f0098703
#
_entry.id   f0b287e4cbb4ac3975f8e465f0098703
#
_cell.length_a   1.000
_cell.length_b   1.000
_cell.length_c   1.000
_cell.angle_alpha   90.00
_cell.angle_beta   90.00
_cell.angle_gamma   90.00
#
_symmetry.space_group_name_H-M   'P 1'
#
loop_
_entity.id
_entity.type
_entity.pdbx_description
1 polymer ?
#
loop_
_entity_poly.entity_id
_entity_poly.type
_entity_poly.pdbx_seq_one_letter_code
_entity_poly.pdbx_strand_id
1 'polypeptide(L)'
;MISSPLKFLPLLPTPYSLLPALTNNIVMLALTQLKPANPDAVVDFTLTLTAEERTRSRHRFETVDGQALYLRLSRGTVLRDGDLLCSETDSILVRVTAKPEPVLTVTAPTPLKLIQAAYHLGNRHIPVEITTAYLRLSADPVLQTMLEHLEMEVQEVVLPFHPERGAYGHPHEHS
;
A
#
# COMPACT_ATOMS: atom_id res chain seq x y z
N MET A 1 -81.54 3.13 -31.57
CA MET A 1 -80.09 2.79 -31.70
C MET A 1 -79.32 4.06 -31.61
N ILE A 2 -78.77 4.33 -30.44
CA ILE A 2 -78.05 5.59 -30.19
C ILE A 2 -76.66 5.13 -29.73
N SER A 3 -75.68 5.36 -30.62
CA SER A 3 -74.23 5.06 -30.35
C SER A 3 -73.61 6.27 -29.62
N SER A 4 -73.13 6.06 -28.44
CA SER A 4 -72.40 7.08 -27.69
C SER A 4 -70.90 7.05 -28.08
N PRO A 5 -70.27 8.23 -28.25
CA PRO A 5 -68.80 8.27 -28.53
C PRO A 5 -67.98 8.14 -27.26
N LEU A 6 -66.99 7.29 -27.32
CA LEU A 6 -65.95 7.17 -26.35
C LEU A 6 -65.10 8.45 -26.22
N LYS A 7 -65.12 9.08 -25.05
CA LYS A 7 -64.25 10.22 -24.74
C LYS A 7 -62.83 9.71 -24.50
N PHE A 8 -61.90 10.08 -25.36
CA PHE A 8 -60.44 9.95 -25.12
C PHE A 8 -60.04 10.90 -24.00
N LEU A 9 -59.52 10.36 -22.93
CA LEU A 9 -58.85 11.10 -21.86
C LEU A 9 -57.40 11.33 -22.25
N PRO A 10 -56.85 12.59 -22.23
CA PRO A 10 -55.44 12.80 -22.53
C PRO A 10 -54.58 12.29 -21.34
N LEU A 11 -53.58 11.43 -21.66
CA LEU A 11 -52.53 11.04 -20.77
C LEU A 11 -51.71 12.26 -20.38
N LEU A 12 -51.73 12.61 -19.09
CA LEU A 12 -50.84 13.61 -18.51
C LEU A 12 -49.40 13.09 -18.60
N PRO A 13 -48.43 13.93 -18.99
CA PRO A 13 -47.02 13.53 -18.93
C PRO A 13 -46.61 13.39 -17.49
N THR A 14 -46.09 12.21 -17.14
CA THR A 14 -45.39 11.97 -15.87
C THR A 14 -44.24 12.94 -15.72
N PRO A 15 -44.08 13.61 -14.58
CA PRO A 15 -42.89 14.41 -14.34
C PRO A 15 -41.66 13.49 -14.27
N TYR A 16 -40.80 13.59 -15.27
CA TYR A 16 -39.45 13.03 -15.17
C TYR A 16 -38.79 13.65 -13.95
N SER A 17 -38.73 12.89 -12.87
CA SER A 17 -37.91 13.21 -11.73
C SER A 17 -36.48 13.36 -12.24
N LEU A 18 -35.99 14.58 -12.35
CA LEU A 18 -34.60 14.92 -12.49
C LEU A 18 -33.93 14.48 -11.18
N LEU A 19 -33.45 13.22 -11.15
CA LEU A 19 -32.45 12.83 -10.19
C LEU A 19 -31.26 13.77 -10.41
N PRO A 20 -30.80 14.49 -9.39
CA PRO A 20 -29.57 15.26 -9.53
C PRO A 20 -28.49 14.26 -9.92
N ALA A 21 -27.86 14.51 -11.08
CA ALA A 21 -26.61 13.82 -11.42
C ALA A 21 -25.70 14.02 -10.22
N LEU A 22 -25.42 12.93 -9.51
CA LEU A 22 -24.34 12.86 -8.54
C LEU A 22 -23.07 13.12 -9.37
N THR A 23 -22.70 14.39 -9.48
CA THR A 23 -21.36 14.76 -9.86
C THR A 23 -20.47 14.15 -8.78
N ASN A 24 -19.90 12.98 -9.08
CA ASN A 24 -18.78 12.43 -8.33
C ASN A 24 -17.65 13.46 -8.43
N ASN A 25 -17.72 14.47 -7.59
CA ASN A 25 -16.58 15.31 -7.29
C ASN A 25 -15.61 14.37 -6.57
N ILE A 26 -14.74 13.71 -7.32
CA ILE A 26 -13.62 12.94 -6.77
C ILE A 26 -12.73 13.98 -6.10
N VAL A 27 -13.02 14.27 -4.83
CA VAL A 27 -12.13 15.08 -4.01
C VAL A 27 -10.88 14.25 -3.82
N MET A 28 -9.85 14.59 -4.59
CA MET A 28 -8.56 13.94 -4.47
C MET A 28 -7.92 14.35 -3.14
N LEU A 29 -7.87 13.42 -2.20
CA LEU A 29 -7.30 13.67 -0.87
C LEU A 29 -5.77 13.63 -0.94
N ALA A 30 -5.13 14.76 -0.66
CA ALA A 30 -3.68 14.86 -0.58
C ALA A 30 -3.19 14.59 0.86
N LEU A 31 -2.34 13.59 1.01
CA LEU A 31 -1.64 13.25 2.26
C LEU A 31 -0.24 13.84 2.20
N THR A 32 0.03 14.81 3.06
CA THR A 32 1.23 15.67 2.97
C THR A 32 2.17 15.52 4.16
N GLN A 33 1.68 14.95 5.26
CA GLN A 33 2.45 14.84 6.50
C GLN A 33 2.54 13.36 6.94
N LEU A 34 3.72 12.99 7.40
CA LEU A 34 4.01 11.70 8.01
C LEU A 34 4.12 11.90 9.52
N LYS A 35 3.37 11.12 10.29
CA LYS A 35 3.45 11.05 11.75
C LYS A 35 3.93 9.64 12.18
N PRO A 36 4.64 9.53 13.30
CA PRO A 36 5.06 8.24 13.83
C PRO A 36 3.89 7.29 14.05
N ALA A 37 4.16 5.99 13.99
CA ALA A 37 3.19 4.95 14.30
C ALA A 37 2.60 5.16 15.71
N ASN A 38 1.29 5.09 15.80
CA ASN A 38 0.54 5.06 17.06
C ASN A 38 -0.58 4.04 16.92
N PRO A 39 -0.48 2.87 17.57
CA PRO A 39 -1.48 1.82 17.46
C PRO A 39 -2.87 2.24 17.99
N ASP A 40 -2.90 3.17 18.94
CA ASP A 40 -4.15 3.63 19.59
C ASP A 40 -4.83 4.77 18.81
N ALA A 41 -4.21 5.26 17.73
CA ALA A 41 -4.79 6.33 16.94
C ALA A 41 -6.07 5.86 16.22
N VAL A 42 -7.14 6.64 16.37
CA VAL A 42 -8.35 6.45 15.56
C VAL A 42 -8.08 7.01 14.16
N VAL A 43 -8.21 6.18 13.14
CA VAL A 43 -7.93 6.54 11.75
C VAL A 43 -9.19 6.47 10.90
N ASP A 44 -9.27 7.34 9.90
CA ASP A 44 -10.39 7.36 8.94
C ASP A 44 -10.28 6.23 7.92
N PHE A 45 -9.04 5.92 7.48
CA PHE A 45 -8.76 4.89 6.48
C PHE A 45 -7.50 4.10 6.81
N THR A 46 -7.39 2.93 6.18
CA THR A 46 -6.15 2.15 6.12
C THR A 46 -5.67 2.07 4.67
N LEU A 47 -4.40 2.40 4.44
CA LEU A 47 -3.74 2.32 3.15
C LEU A 47 -2.77 1.13 3.17
N THR A 48 -3.14 0.05 2.49
CA THR A 48 -2.38 -1.20 2.46
C THR A 48 -1.44 -1.21 1.26
N LEU A 49 -0.12 -1.19 1.51
CA LEU A 49 0.93 -1.00 0.51
C LEU A 49 1.99 -2.11 0.55
N THR A 50 2.45 -2.56 -0.62
CA THR A 50 3.64 -3.42 -0.75
C THR A 50 4.91 -2.67 -0.29
N ALA A 51 6.02 -3.40 -0.10
CA ALA A 51 7.29 -2.78 0.26
C ALA A 51 7.75 -1.78 -0.80
N GLU A 52 7.59 -2.09 -2.10
CA GLU A 52 7.92 -1.19 -3.20
C GLU A 52 7.04 0.08 -3.17
N GLU A 53 5.72 -0.07 -3.03
CA GLU A 53 4.79 1.07 -2.97
C GLU A 53 5.11 2.01 -1.80
N ARG A 54 5.56 1.48 -0.66
CA ARG A 54 5.97 2.26 0.51
C ARG A 54 7.23 3.10 0.29
N THR A 55 8.01 2.86 -0.75
CA THR A 55 9.14 3.71 -1.14
C THR A 55 8.73 4.94 -1.94
N ARG A 56 7.50 5.01 -2.40
CA ARG A 56 7.00 6.08 -3.27
C ARG A 56 6.49 7.25 -2.44
N SER A 57 7.28 8.29 -2.31
CA SER A 57 6.91 9.52 -1.60
C SER A 57 5.88 10.40 -2.33
N ARG A 58 5.67 10.19 -3.64
CA ARG A 58 4.69 10.89 -4.49
C ARG A 58 4.02 9.89 -5.40
N HIS A 59 2.78 9.53 -5.08
CA HIS A 59 2.03 8.55 -5.85
C HIS A 59 0.52 8.70 -5.62
N ARG A 60 -0.26 8.33 -6.64
CA ARG A 60 -1.71 8.23 -6.52
C ARG A 60 -2.06 6.79 -6.16
N PHE A 61 -2.84 6.64 -5.12
CA PHE A 61 -3.46 5.39 -4.74
C PHE A 61 -4.97 5.50 -4.87
N GLU A 62 -5.63 4.36 -4.97
CA GLU A 62 -7.08 4.25 -4.92
C GLU A 62 -7.43 3.29 -3.78
N THR A 63 -8.33 3.72 -2.90
CA THR A 63 -8.85 2.86 -1.83
C THR A 63 -9.79 1.80 -2.40
N VAL A 64 -10.10 0.77 -1.61
CA VAL A 64 -11.05 -0.27 -1.98
C VAL A 64 -12.42 0.33 -2.36
N ASP A 65 -12.79 1.43 -1.73
CA ASP A 65 -14.06 2.16 -1.97
C ASP A 65 -13.98 3.13 -3.17
N GLY A 66 -12.88 3.10 -3.94
CA GLY A 66 -12.68 3.94 -5.14
C GLY A 66 -12.30 5.39 -4.86
N GLN A 67 -11.93 5.74 -3.62
CA GLN A 67 -11.45 7.08 -3.30
C GLN A 67 -10.01 7.27 -3.75
N ALA A 68 -9.73 8.34 -4.48
CA ALA A 68 -8.37 8.69 -4.90
C ALA A 68 -7.61 9.38 -3.76
N LEU A 69 -6.48 8.78 -3.36
CA LEU A 69 -5.52 9.34 -2.41
C LEU A 69 -4.24 9.74 -3.16
N TYR A 70 -3.66 10.85 -2.82
CA TYR A 70 -2.41 11.32 -3.40
C TYR A 70 -1.36 11.57 -2.32
N LEU A 71 -0.25 10.82 -2.35
CA LEU A 71 0.90 11.07 -1.49
C LEU A 71 1.72 12.24 -2.02
N ARG A 72 2.02 13.21 -1.17
CA ARG A 72 2.89 14.37 -1.44
C ARG A 72 3.90 14.56 -0.30
N LEU A 73 4.66 13.53 -0.02
CA LEU A 73 5.69 13.55 1.02
C LEU A 73 7.03 14.06 0.48
N SER A 74 7.96 14.36 1.36
CA SER A 74 9.34 14.72 1.01
C SER A 74 10.00 13.58 0.23
N ARG A 75 10.87 13.93 -0.73
CA ARG A 75 11.62 12.93 -1.51
C ARG A 75 12.45 12.04 -0.58
N GLY A 76 12.48 10.75 -0.88
CA GLY A 76 13.22 9.76 -0.09
C GLY A 76 12.49 9.30 1.18
N THR A 77 11.28 9.82 1.46
CA THR A 77 10.44 9.27 2.53
C THR A 77 10.05 7.84 2.19
N VAL A 78 10.35 6.90 3.08
CA VAL A 78 9.94 5.51 3.02
C VAL A 78 8.95 5.24 4.15
N LEU A 79 7.75 4.84 3.79
CA LEU A 79 6.68 4.51 4.73
C LEU A 79 6.92 3.17 5.41
N ARG A 80 6.57 3.10 6.68
CA ARG A 80 6.60 1.86 7.49
C ARG A 80 5.20 1.36 7.78
N ASP A 81 5.12 0.10 8.13
CA ASP A 81 3.92 -0.46 8.72
C ASP A 81 3.58 0.28 10.03
N GLY A 82 2.31 0.65 10.18
CA GLY A 82 1.84 1.43 11.33
C GLY A 82 1.99 2.96 11.21
N ASP A 83 2.77 3.48 10.27
CA ASP A 83 2.91 4.93 10.06
C ASP A 83 1.54 5.58 9.84
N LEU A 84 1.43 6.83 10.28
CA LEU A 84 0.22 7.64 10.12
C LEU A 84 0.48 8.76 9.09
N LEU A 85 -0.43 8.88 8.15
CA LEU A 85 -0.43 9.93 7.15
C LEU A 85 -1.60 10.86 7.39
N CYS A 86 -1.39 12.16 7.27
CA CYS A 86 -2.48 13.11 7.37
C CYS A 86 -2.50 14.13 6.24
N SER A 87 -3.69 14.68 6.03
CA SER A 87 -3.91 15.78 5.10
C SER A 87 -3.28 17.07 5.64
N GLU A 88 -3.12 18.06 4.77
CA GLU A 88 -2.56 19.36 5.13
C GLU A 88 -3.32 20.07 6.27
N THR A 89 -4.61 19.82 6.36
CA THR A 89 -5.51 20.37 7.39
C THR A 89 -5.67 19.50 8.62
N ASP A 90 -4.92 18.39 8.74
CA ASP A 90 -5.08 17.38 9.80
C ASP A 90 -6.50 16.80 9.93
N SER A 91 -7.35 17.01 8.92
CA SER A 91 -8.77 16.60 8.95
C SER A 91 -8.97 15.12 8.63
N ILE A 92 -7.98 14.45 8.07
CA ILE A 92 -8.02 13.04 7.69
C ILE A 92 -6.73 12.37 8.17
N LEU A 93 -6.88 11.25 8.86
CA LEU A 93 -5.78 10.43 9.35
C LEU A 93 -5.85 9.03 8.73
N VAL A 94 -4.76 8.62 8.09
CA VAL A 94 -4.67 7.34 7.37
C VAL A 94 -3.54 6.50 7.96
N ARG A 95 -3.81 5.23 8.27
CA ARG A 95 -2.79 4.29 8.72
C ARG A 95 -2.22 3.54 7.53
N VAL A 96 -0.90 3.47 7.45
CA VAL A 96 -0.19 2.60 6.50
C VAL A 96 -0.13 1.18 7.05
N THR A 97 -0.46 0.19 6.22
CA THR A 97 -0.33 -1.22 6.57
C THR A 97 0.47 -1.94 5.50
N ALA A 98 1.40 -2.79 5.92
CA ALA A 98 2.17 -3.60 4.99
C ALA A 98 1.27 -4.66 4.34
N LYS A 99 1.17 -4.60 3.02
CA LYS A 99 0.41 -5.56 2.22
C LYS A 99 1.15 -6.90 2.18
N PRO A 100 0.46 -8.03 2.43
CA PRO A 100 1.03 -9.32 2.11
C PRO A 100 1.34 -9.42 0.60
N GLU A 101 2.56 -9.82 0.29
CA GLU A 101 3.08 -9.94 -1.08
C GLU A 101 3.91 -11.21 -1.23
N PRO A 102 4.11 -11.75 -2.45
CA PRO A 102 4.96 -12.91 -2.66
C PRO A 102 6.41 -12.61 -2.24
N VAL A 103 6.95 -13.41 -1.33
CA VAL A 103 8.30 -13.27 -0.79
C VAL A 103 8.99 -14.62 -0.68
N LEU A 104 10.31 -14.63 -0.80
CA LEU A 104 11.14 -15.76 -0.44
C LEU A 104 11.56 -15.62 1.02
N THR A 105 11.20 -16.59 1.84
CA THR A 105 11.76 -16.73 3.20
C THR A 105 12.91 -17.73 3.14
N VAL A 106 14.08 -17.29 3.60
CA VAL A 106 15.35 -17.99 3.48
C VAL A 106 15.86 -18.34 4.86
N THR A 107 16.05 -19.61 5.11
CA THR A 107 16.71 -20.13 6.33
C THR A 107 18.03 -20.81 5.99
N ALA A 108 18.88 -20.97 6.98
CA ALA A 108 20.19 -21.56 6.81
C ALA A 108 20.52 -22.53 7.95
N PRO A 109 21.32 -23.60 7.69
CA PRO A 109 21.69 -24.58 8.71
C PRO A 109 22.58 -24.00 9.82
N THR A 110 23.24 -22.87 9.56
CA THR A 110 24.05 -22.16 10.55
C THR A 110 23.89 -20.65 10.45
N PRO A 111 24.04 -19.89 11.54
CA PRO A 111 24.00 -18.43 11.51
C PRO A 111 25.02 -17.82 10.54
N LEU A 112 26.22 -18.42 10.43
CA LEU A 112 27.25 -17.95 9.50
C LEU A 112 26.78 -18.00 8.06
N LYS A 113 26.13 -19.08 7.65
CA LYS A 113 25.57 -19.21 6.29
C LYS A 113 24.50 -18.17 6.02
N LEU A 114 23.65 -17.87 7.00
CA LEU A 114 22.64 -16.82 6.87
C LEU A 114 23.27 -15.44 6.66
N ILE A 115 24.35 -15.13 7.39
CA ILE A 115 25.13 -13.89 7.22
C ILE A 115 25.77 -13.83 5.83
N GLN A 116 26.31 -14.93 5.34
CA GLN A 116 26.89 -15.01 4.00
C GLN A 116 25.83 -14.76 2.92
N ALA A 117 24.62 -15.31 3.07
CA ALA A 117 23.51 -15.03 2.16
C ALA A 117 23.12 -13.55 2.18
N ALA A 118 23.02 -12.94 3.37
CA ALA A 118 22.76 -11.50 3.51
C ALA A 118 23.81 -10.65 2.81
N TYR A 119 25.10 -11.00 2.93
CA TYR A 119 26.20 -10.34 2.24
C TYR A 119 26.06 -10.44 0.71
N HIS A 120 25.74 -11.60 0.17
CA HIS A 120 25.58 -11.78 -1.27
C HIS A 120 24.36 -11.02 -1.84
N LEU A 121 23.26 -10.95 -1.09
CA LEU A 121 22.08 -10.18 -1.45
C LEU A 121 22.35 -8.67 -1.38
N GLY A 122 23.02 -8.20 -0.33
CA GLY A 122 23.41 -6.81 -0.14
C GLY A 122 24.34 -6.30 -1.26
N ASN A 123 25.31 -7.10 -1.69
CA ASN A 123 26.20 -6.77 -2.82
C ASN A 123 25.45 -6.63 -4.16
N ARG A 124 24.25 -7.14 -4.26
CA ARG A 124 23.37 -7.00 -5.44
C ARG A 124 22.32 -5.91 -5.25
N HIS A 125 22.40 -5.16 -4.14
CA HIS A 125 21.44 -4.13 -3.77
C HIS A 125 19.99 -4.65 -3.68
N ILE A 126 19.82 -5.92 -3.33
CA ILE A 126 18.50 -6.50 -3.11
C ILE A 126 17.97 -6.02 -1.76
N PRO A 127 16.75 -5.45 -1.70
CA PRO A 127 16.08 -5.17 -0.43
C PRO A 127 15.84 -6.47 0.34
N VAL A 128 16.28 -6.52 1.61
CA VAL A 128 16.20 -7.72 2.45
C VAL A 128 15.66 -7.35 3.82
N GLU A 129 14.66 -8.08 4.30
CA GLU A 129 14.29 -8.12 5.71
C GLU A 129 15.24 -9.07 6.41
N ILE A 130 15.89 -8.61 7.48
CA ILE A 130 16.95 -9.35 8.18
C ILE A 130 16.50 -9.65 9.60
N THR A 131 16.55 -10.92 9.98
CA THR A 131 16.34 -11.39 11.36
C THR A 131 17.49 -12.32 11.78
N THR A 132 17.48 -12.73 13.02
CA THR A 132 18.45 -13.73 13.51
C THR A 132 18.15 -15.15 13.03
N ALA A 133 16.94 -15.41 12.53
CA ALA A 133 16.46 -16.74 12.16
C ALA A 133 16.27 -16.91 10.65
N TYR A 134 15.95 -15.83 9.92
CA TYR A 134 15.68 -15.87 8.49
C TYR A 134 16.04 -14.55 7.81
N LEU A 135 16.20 -14.61 6.49
CA LEU A 135 16.14 -13.48 5.60
C LEU A 135 14.83 -13.56 4.79
N ARG A 136 14.32 -12.40 4.39
CA ARG A 136 13.18 -12.35 3.46
C ARG A 136 13.45 -11.31 2.39
N LEU A 137 13.03 -11.62 1.15
CA LEU A 137 13.17 -10.76 -0.02
C LEU A 137 11.97 -10.96 -0.94
N SER A 138 11.74 -10.03 -1.88
CA SER A 138 10.70 -10.21 -2.89
C SER A 138 10.94 -11.47 -3.71
N ALA A 139 9.87 -12.16 -4.11
CA ALA A 139 9.96 -13.37 -4.89
C ALA A 139 10.65 -13.11 -6.25
N ASP A 140 11.75 -13.82 -6.50
CA ASP A 140 12.55 -13.76 -7.71
C ASP A 140 13.17 -15.15 -7.99
N PRO A 141 12.85 -15.80 -9.14
CA PRO A 141 13.33 -17.15 -9.44
C PRO A 141 14.86 -17.25 -9.59
N VAL A 142 15.52 -16.17 -10.03
CA VAL A 142 16.97 -16.14 -10.19
C VAL A 142 17.65 -16.09 -8.83
N LEU A 143 17.12 -15.27 -7.92
CA LEU A 143 17.61 -15.17 -6.54
C LEU A 143 17.32 -16.46 -5.77
N GLN A 144 16.17 -17.07 -5.98
CA GLN A 144 15.85 -18.38 -5.40
C GLN A 144 16.90 -19.42 -5.79
N THR A 145 17.16 -19.61 -7.09
CA THR A 145 18.17 -20.56 -7.59
C THR A 145 19.55 -20.26 -7.02
N MET A 146 19.94 -18.98 -6.95
CA MET A 146 21.23 -18.60 -6.35
C MET A 146 21.33 -18.99 -4.87
N LEU A 147 20.29 -18.78 -4.09
CA LEU A 147 20.25 -19.10 -2.66
C LEU A 147 20.27 -20.62 -2.42
N GLU A 148 19.53 -21.38 -3.24
CA GLU A 148 19.56 -22.84 -3.20
C GLU A 148 20.97 -23.40 -3.53
N HIS A 149 21.69 -22.81 -4.48
CA HIS A 149 23.11 -23.15 -4.75
C HIS A 149 24.06 -22.82 -3.59
N LEU A 150 23.69 -21.88 -2.71
CA LEU A 150 24.41 -21.58 -1.47
C LEU A 150 23.98 -22.49 -0.32
N GLU A 151 23.21 -23.54 -0.60
CA GLU A 151 22.68 -24.50 0.38
C GLU A 151 21.75 -23.86 1.42
N MET A 152 21.00 -22.83 1.01
CA MET A 152 19.93 -22.25 1.80
C MET A 152 18.63 -23.02 1.58
N GLU A 153 17.79 -23.07 2.60
CA GLU A 153 16.39 -23.48 2.45
C GLU A 153 15.56 -22.25 2.07
N VAL A 154 14.88 -22.34 0.94
CA VAL A 154 14.10 -21.22 0.40
C VAL A 154 12.65 -21.63 0.26
N GLN A 155 11.74 -20.84 0.81
CA GLN A 155 10.30 -21.06 0.72
C GLN A 155 9.61 -19.79 0.19
N GLU A 156 8.85 -19.91 -0.89
CA GLU A 156 7.97 -18.84 -1.35
C GLU A 156 6.68 -18.84 -0.54
N VAL A 157 6.33 -17.68 0.01
CA VAL A 157 5.14 -17.47 0.84
C VAL A 157 4.55 -16.08 0.56
N VAL A 158 3.29 -15.86 0.94
CA VAL A 158 2.65 -14.54 0.84
C VAL A 158 2.55 -13.92 2.24
N LEU A 159 3.42 -12.97 2.52
CA LEU A 159 3.54 -12.31 3.83
C LEU A 159 3.85 -10.81 3.69
N PRO A 160 3.58 -10.00 4.71
CA PRO A 160 4.12 -8.64 4.77
C PRO A 160 5.66 -8.66 4.68
N PHE A 161 6.22 -7.69 3.96
CA PHE A 161 7.66 -7.57 3.75
C PHE A 161 8.19 -6.25 4.31
N HIS A 162 9.19 -6.33 5.19
CA HIS A 162 9.78 -5.20 5.91
C HIS A 162 11.29 -5.10 5.66
N PRO A 163 11.72 -4.71 4.44
CA PRO A 163 13.14 -4.64 4.12
C PRO A 163 13.88 -3.61 4.98
N GLU A 164 15.14 -3.93 5.28
CA GLU A 164 16.05 -3.00 5.95
C GLU A 164 16.25 -1.72 5.16
N ARG A 165 16.42 -0.63 5.85
CA ARG A 165 16.81 0.64 5.24
C ARG A 165 18.30 0.63 4.93
N GLY A 166 18.69 1.22 3.80
CA GLY A 166 20.08 1.49 3.52
C GLY A 166 20.71 2.37 4.60
N ALA A 167 21.99 2.14 4.91
CA ALA A 167 22.74 2.82 5.96
C ALA A 167 22.82 4.37 5.79
N TYR A 168 22.48 4.90 4.63
CA TYR A 168 22.49 6.32 4.29
C TYR A 168 21.16 7.06 4.51
N GLY A 169 20.15 6.39 5.05
CA GLY A 169 18.88 7.01 5.44
C GLY A 169 19.06 7.78 6.74
N HIS A 170 19.46 9.05 6.67
CA HIS A 170 19.48 9.93 7.83
C HIS A 170 18.05 10.28 8.23
N PRO A 171 17.63 10.13 9.50
CA PRO A 171 16.51 10.87 10.02
C PRO A 171 16.94 12.35 10.07
N HIS A 172 16.33 13.20 9.26
CA HIS A 172 16.39 14.62 9.51
C HIS A 172 15.56 14.89 10.78
N GLU A 173 16.24 14.86 11.93
CA GLU A 173 15.74 15.50 13.13
C GLU A 173 15.83 17.01 12.87
N HIS A 174 14.70 17.63 12.59
CA HIS A 174 14.56 19.06 12.65
C HIS A 174 14.40 19.44 14.12
N SER A 175 15.50 19.99 14.69
CA SER A 175 15.47 20.75 15.94
C SER A 175 14.72 22.04 15.73
#